data_69d626516c25298d153466609a754b9e
#
_entry.id   69d626516c25298d153466609a754b9e
#
_cell.length_a   1.000
_cell.length_b   1.000
_cell.length_c   1.000
_cell.angle_alpha   90.00
_cell.angle_beta   90.00
_cell.angle_gamma   90.00
#
_symmetry.space_group_name_H-M   'P 1'
#
loop_
_entity.id
_entity.type
_entity.pdbx_description
1 polymer ?
#
loop_
_entity_poly.entity_id
_entity_poly.type
_entity_poly.pdbx_seq_one_letter_code
_entity_poly.pdbx_strand_id
1 'polypeptide(L)'
;MIRDATAGDERFFARSGPYSLAAVVDVAGGTAPPRRLMFRGIAPLAVAGPEEVSFLDNRKYLPALESTGAGAVIVHPDLAAKVPATSVAILSTEVYAAWARVAGLFHPPMPVAPGIHPSAVIGAGAQIDPTAEIGPLAVIGAGAAIGKRTRIGPLVSIGAHVEIGADCRIGSHASITHTQIGDRVYIYSGARIGQEGFGFAITADGFLTVPQLGIVVIHDDVEIGANSTVDRGAMTDTEIGAGTRIDNLVQIAHGVRIGRCCALAAQAGISGSATIEDFSLLGGQAGVAGHLRVGRGAKIAAQSGVMADVPAGGEFGGTPAQPIRDIFREIAWLRKTMRGQKRKPVGQDAVSQGSAGQNSAGKEAGKETG
;
A
#
# COMPACT_ATOMS: atom_id res chain seq x y z
N MET A 1 -29.70 13.65 8.93
CA MET A 1 -29.72 12.66 10.02
C MET A 1 -28.32 12.59 10.62
N ILE A 2 -28.15 13.01 11.87
CA ILE A 2 -26.89 12.83 12.61
C ILE A 2 -26.82 11.35 12.96
N ARG A 3 -25.72 10.72 12.60
CA ARG A 3 -25.49 9.30 12.78
C ARG A 3 -25.27 8.98 14.25
N ASP A 4 -25.89 7.93 14.79
CA ASP A 4 -25.53 7.38 16.09
C ASP A 4 -24.05 7.01 16.10
N ALA A 5 -23.38 7.28 17.21
CA ALA A 5 -21.92 7.20 17.31
C ALA A 5 -21.33 5.76 17.26
N THR A 6 -22.16 4.75 17.08
CA THR A 6 -21.75 3.35 16.99
C THR A 6 -20.93 3.10 15.72
N ALA A 7 -19.80 2.44 15.84
CA ALA A 7 -18.97 2.07 14.69
C ALA A 7 -19.70 1.06 13.80
N GLY A 8 -19.56 1.19 12.48
CA GLY A 8 -20.15 0.27 11.50
C GLY A 8 -21.66 0.44 11.30
N ASP A 9 -22.05 1.25 10.32
CA ASP A 9 -23.44 1.35 9.89
C ASP A 9 -23.86 0.04 9.20
N GLU A 10 -24.91 -0.61 9.69
CA GLU A 10 -25.39 -1.91 9.23
C GLU A 10 -25.78 -1.94 7.75
N ARG A 11 -26.06 -0.79 7.16
CA ARG A 11 -26.32 -0.68 5.70
C ARG A 11 -25.07 -0.98 4.86
N PHE A 12 -23.87 -0.78 5.41
CA PHE A 12 -22.60 -0.87 4.69
C PHE A 12 -21.67 -1.94 5.27
N PHE A 13 -21.84 -2.32 6.53
CA PHE A 13 -20.93 -3.23 7.23
C PHE A 13 -21.70 -4.40 7.84
N ALA A 14 -21.21 -5.61 7.58
CA ALA A 14 -21.68 -6.76 8.33
C ALA A 14 -21.26 -6.61 9.80
N ARG A 15 -22.15 -6.99 10.71
CA ARG A 15 -21.86 -7.07 12.14
C ARG A 15 -21.99 -8.51 12.58
N SER A 16 -21.11 -8.94 13.45
CA SER A 16 -21.07 -10.28 14.03
C SER A 16 -21.09 -10.18 15.56
N GLY A 17 -21.52 -11.21 16.24
CA GLY A 17 -21.65 -11.25 17.70
C GLY A 17 -23.08 -11.49 18.17
N PRO A 18 -23.38 -11.35 19.49
CA PRO A 18 -22.46 -10.87 20.55
C PRO A 18 -21.37 -11.90 20.91
N TYR A 19 -20.22 -11.41 21.41
CA TYR A 19 -19.11 -12.22 21.85
C TYR A 19 -18.83 -12.08 23.35
N SER A 20 -18.43 -13.17 24.00
CA SER A 20 -18.00 -13.14 25.39
C SER A 20 -16.64 -12.43 25.56
N LEU A 21 -16.38 -11.92 26.77
CA LEU A 21 -15.06 -11.36 27.11
C LEU A 21 -13.93 -12.36 26.80
N ALA A 22 -14.13 -13.63 27.10
CA ALA A 22 -13.13 -14.67 26.82
C ALA A 22 -12.80 -14.77 25.33
N ALA A 23 -13.81 -14.76 24.46
CA ALA A 23 -13.61 -14.80 22.99
C ALA A 23 -12.91 -13.53 22.48
N VAL A 24 -13.25 -12.35 23.04
CA VAL A 24 -12.59 -11.09 22.68
C VAL A 24 -11.12 -11.08 23.12
N VAL A 25 -10.83 -11.57 24.33
CA VAL A 25 -9.45 -11.67 24.87
C VAL A 25 -8.60 -12.64 24.05
N ASP A 26 -9.16 -13.78 23.67
CA ASP A 26 -8.48 -14.78 22.85
C ASP A 26 -8.08 -14.19 21.49
N VAL A 27 -9.02 -13.56 20.79
CA VAL A 27 -8.77 -12.91 19.50
C VAL A 27 -7.81 -11.73 19.63
N ALA A 28 -7.89 -10.94 20.71
CA ALA A 28 -6.96 -9.86 21.00
C ALA A 28 -5.51 -10.37 21.18
N GLY A 29 -5.33 -11.63 21.57
CA GLY A 29 -4.03 -12.18 21.98
C GLY A 29 -3.52 -11.50 23.25
N GLY A 30 -4.43 -11.14 24.16
CA GLY A 30 -4.16 -10.41 25.39
C GLY A 30 -4.53 -11.19 26.65
N THR A 31 -4.55 -10.50 27.79
CA THR A 31 -5.00 -11.05 29.07
C THR A 31 -5.99 -10.12 29.75
N ALA A 32 -6.97 -10.68 30.47
CA ALA A 32 -7.91 -9.92 31.28
C ALA A 32 -8.41 -10.75 32.46
N PRO A 33 -8.88 -10.12 33.55
CA PRO A 33 -9.53 -10.84 34.65
C PRO A 33 -10.83 -11.51 34.14
N PRO A 34 -11.15 -12.72 34.59
CA PRO A 34 -12.35 -13.44 34.17
C PRO A 34 -13.59 -12.71 34.66
N ARG A 35 -14.47 -12.32 33.73
CA ARG A 35 -15.79 -11.73 34.00
C ARG A 35 -16.81 -12.28 32.99
N ARG A 36 -18.05 -12.41 33.42
CA ARG A 36 -19.16 -12.78 32.53
C ARG A 36 -19.75 -11.54 31.88
N LEU A 37 -19.09 -11.11 30.78
CA LEU A 37 -19.54 -9.95 29.99
C LEU A 37 -19.73 -10.40 28.54
N MET A 38 -20.69 -9.76 27.88
CA MET A 38 -20.98 -9.96 26.46
C MET A 38 -20.83 -8.60 25.76
N PHE A 39 -20.20 -8.61 24.61
CA PHE A 39 -19.98 -7.42 23.79
C PHE A 39 -20.69 -7.55 22.45
N ARG A 40 -21.37 -6.50 22.04
CA ARG A 40 -22.12 -6.42 20.78
C ARG A 40 -21.38 -5.68 19.69
N GLY A 41 -20.32 -4.97 20.03
CA GLY A 41 -19.61 -4.16 19.05
C GLY A 41 -18.36 -3.49 19.61
N ILE A 42 -17.86 -2.57 18.81
CA ILE A 42 -16.71 -1.73 19.09
C ILE A 42 -17.10 -0.26 18.96
N ALA A 43 -16.50 0.62 19.79
CA ALA A 43 -16.71 2.05 19.67
C ALA A 43 -15.49 2.85 20.16
N PRO A 44 -15.35 4.13 19.72
CA PRO A 44 -14.34 5.03 20.26
C PRO A 44 -14.52 5.25 21.78
N LEU A 45 -13.43 5.44 22.54
CA LEU A 45 -13.42 5.64 23.99
C LEU A 45 -14.46 6.66 24.50
N ALA A 46 -14.63 7.76 23.77
CA ALA A 46 -15.47 8.87 24.19
C ALA A 46 -16.99 8.56 24.17
N VAL A 47 -17.41 7.52 23.44
CA VAL A 47 -18.83 7.22 23.20
C VAL A 47 -19.17 5.74 23.47
N ALA A 48 -18.17 4.92 23.75
CA ALA A 48 -18.38 3.50 24.01
C ALA A 48 -19.24 3.25 25.25
N GLY A 49 -20.19 2.34 25.11
CA GLY A 49 -21.07 1.86 26.18
C GLY A 49 -20.61 0.53 26.79
N PRO A 50 -21.37 0.03 27.79
CA PRO A 50 -20.97 -1.16 28.55
C PRO A 50 -20.95 -2.47 27.74
N GLU A 51 -21.62 -2.53 26.60
CA GLU A 51 -21.63 -3.68 25.70
C GLU A 51 -20.63 -3.52 24.52
N GLU A 52 -19.70 -2.55 24.61
CA GLU A 52 -18.73 -2.26 23.54
C GLU A 52 -17.30 -2.37 24.03
N VAL A 53 -16.41 -2.79 23.10
CA VAL A 53 -14.97 -2.84 23.31
C VAL A 53 -14.34 -1.60 22.67
N SER A 54 -13.38 -0.99 23.38
CA SER A 54 -12.57 0.11 22.88
C SER A 54 -11.08 -0.18 23.04
N PHE A 55 -10.22 0.77 22.68
CA PHE A 55 -8.77 0.65 22.85
C PHE A 55 -8.11 1.99 23.11
N LEU A 56 -6.91 1.97 23.73
CA LEU A 56 -6.04 3.12 23.84
C LEU A 56 -4.60 2.75 23.45
N ASP A 57 -4.15 3.21 22.30
CA ASP A 57 -2.76 3.08 21.83
C ASP A 57 -1.98 4.39 22.02
N ASN A 58 -2.60 5.53 21.76
CA ASN A 58 -1.96 6.84 21.86
C ASN A 58 -2.33 7.54 23.20
N ARG A 59 -1.30 7.85 24.00
CA ARG A 59 -1.45 8.51 25.33
C ARG A 59 -2.14 9.87 25.29
N LYS A 60 -2.24 10.52 24.13
CA LYS A 60 -3.00 11.76 23.94
C LYS A 60 -4.49 11.60 24.32
N TYR A 61 -5.03 10.40 24.23
CA TYR A 61 -6.42 10.08 24.55
C TYR A 61 -6.64 9.56 25.97
N LEU A 62 -5.65 9.67 26.87
CA LEU A 62 -5.80 9.30 28.29
C LEU A 62 -7.03 9.90 28.98
N PRO A 63 -7.37 11.20 28.80
CA PRO A 63 -8.58 11.76 29.40
C PRO A 63 -9.86 11.03 28.96
N ALA A 64 -9.93 10.57 27.70
CA ALA A 64 -11.06 9.81 27.21
C ALA A 64 -11.09 8.38 27.78
N LEU A 65 -9.94 7.79 28.10
CA LEU A 65 -9.87 6.51 28.82
C LEU A 65 -10.43 6.62 30.23
N GLU A 66 -10.03 7.64 30.98
CA GLU A 66 -10.43 7.83 32.37
C GLU A 66 -11.96 8.10 32.57
N SER A 67 -12.62 8.55 31.50
CA SER A 67 -14.07 8.83 31.49
C SER A 67 -14.89 7.86 30.63
N THR A 68 -14.29 6.82 30.08
CA THR A 68 -15.00 5.93 29.15
C THR A 68 -16.10 5.10 29.85
N GLY A 69 -17.21 4.90 29.14
CA GLY A 69 -18.26 3.93 29.48
C GLY A 69 -18.09 2.55 28.88
N ALA A 70 -17.00 2.29 28.16
CA ALA A 70 -16.75 1.01 27.50
C ALA A 70 -16.75 -0.15 28.50
N GLY A 71 -17.38 -1.27 28.15
CA GLY A 71 -17.35 -2.47 28.98
C GLY A 71 -15.98 -3.14 29.06
N ALA A 72 -15.16 -2.99 28.00
CA ALA A 72 -13.76 -3.43 28.01
C ALA A 72 -12.89 -2.47 27.17
N VAL A 73 -11.62 -2.30 27.56
CA VAL A 73 -10.66 -1.50 26.83
C VAL A 73 -9.33 -2.25 26.66
N ILE A 74 -8.86 -2.34 25.42
CA ILE A 74 -7.54 -2.89 25.10
C ILE A 74 -6.50 -1.81 25.38
N VAL A 75 -5.56 -2.08 26.28
CA VAL A 75 -4.53 -1.13 26.71
C VAL A 75 -3.19 -1.81 26.92
N HIS A 76 -2.11 -1.03 26.83
CA HIS A 76 -0.80 -1.50 27.26
C HIS A 76 -0.80 -1.75 28.78
N PRO A 77 -0.09 -2.79 29.29
CA PRO A 77 -0.05 -3.11 30.71
C PRO A 77 0.22 -1.92 31.64
N ASP A 78 1.10 -0.99 31.23
CA ASP A 78 1.41 0.25 32.00
C ASP A 78 0.20 1.17 32.25
N LEU A 79 -0.87 0.99 31.49
CA LEU A 79 -2.08 1.81 31.58
C LEU A 79 -3.24 1.08 32.27
N ALA A 80 -3.03 -0.14 32.75
CA ALA A 80 -4.06 -0.95 33.40
C ALA A 80 -4.76 -0.19 34.54
N ALA A 81 -3.98 0.48 35.38
CA ALA A 81 -4.47 1.23 36.54
C ALA A 81 -5.27 2.52 36.16
N LYS A 82 -5.23 2.92 34.89
CA LYS A 82 -5.99 4.09 34.38
C LYS A 82 -7.35 3.72 33.80
N VAL A 83 -7.61 2.43 33.61
CA VAL A 83 -8.91 1.95 33.15
C VAL A 83 -9.91 2.05 34.28
N PRO A 84 -11.10 2.67 34.08
CA PRO A 84 -12.14 2.79 35.11
C PRO A 84 -12.53 1.42 35.69
N ALA A 85 -12.85 1.35 36.96
CA ALA A 85 -13.27 0.12 37.64
C ALA A 85 -14.55 -0.52 37.02
N THR A 86 -15.34 0.28 36.32
CA THR A 86 -16.53 -0.13 35.56
C THR A 86 -16.19 -0.88 34.27
N SER A 87 -14.98 -0.70 33.75
CA SER A 87 -14.48 -1.33 32.52
C SER A 87 -13.53 -2.47 32.84
N VAL A 88 -13.36 -3.40 31.90
CA VAL A 88 -12.34 -4.45 31.96
C VAL A 88 -11.13 -4.04 31.14
N ALA A 89 -9.95 -4.03 31.74
CA ALA A 89 -8.70 -3.87 31.01
C ALA A 89 -8.34 -5.19 30.30
N ILE A 90 -8.21 -5.16 28.98
CA ILE A 90 -7.61 -6.24 28.17
C ILE A 90 -6.16 -5.81 27.90
N LEU A 91 -5.21 -6.50 28.49
CA LEU A 91 -3.80 -6.13 28.44
C LEU A 91 -3.12 -6.72 27.22
N SER A 92 -2.49 -5.89 26.42
CA SER A 92 -1.67 -6.31 25.28
C SER A 92 -0.49 -5.34 25.08
N THR A 93 0.68 -5.87 24.81
CA THR A 93 1.86 -5.07 24.41
C THR A 93 1.75 -4.55 22.97
N GLU A 94 0.87 -5.17 22.17
CA GLU A 94 0.59 -4.80 20.77
C GLU A 94 -0.85 -4.29 20.64
N VAL A 95 -1.19 -3.20 21.32
CA VAL A 95 -2.55 -2.68 21.47
C VAL A 95 -3.26 -2.50 20.14
N TYR A 96 -2.59 -1.88 19.17
CA TYR A 96 -3.21 -1.60 17.87
C TYR A 96 -3.43 -2.87 17.01
N ALA A 97 -2.53 -3.84 17.09
CA ALA A 97 -2.72 -5.13 16.44
C ALA A 97 -3.85 -5.94 17.11
N ALA A 98 -3.92 -5.93 18.44
CA ALA A 98 -5.02 -6.54 19.18
C ALA A 98 -6.36 -5.90 18.81
N TRP A 99 -6.41 -4.58 18.72
CA TRP A 99 -7.58 -3.85 18.25
C TRP A 99 -8.00 -4.25 16.84
N ALA A 100 -7.06 -4.32 15.89
CA ALA A 100 -7.36 -4.72 14.50
C ALA A 100 -8.01 -6.11 14.43
N ARG A 101 -7.50 -7.07 15.23
CA ARG A 101 -8.06 -8.42 15.31
C ARG A 101 -9.49 -8.41 15.89
N VAL A 102 -9.72 -7.66 16.97
CA VAL A 102 -11.03 -7.53 17.60
C VAL A 102 -12.02 -6.80 16.68
N ALA A 103 -11.59 -5.76 15.99
CA ALA A 103 -12.42 -5.07 15.01
C ALA A 103 -12.86 -6.02 13.87
N GLY A 104 -11.95 -6.84 13.37
CA GLY A 104 -12.26 -7.88 12.39
C GLY A 104 -13.21 -8.96 12.89
N LEU A 105 -13.19 -9.30 14.19
CA LEU A 105 -14.13 -10.21 14.80
C LEU A 105 -15.57 -9.66 14.74
N PHE A 106 -15.77 -8.40 15.11
CA PHE A 106 -17.10 -7.76 15.09
C PHE A 106 -17.55 -7.35 13.68
N HIS A 107 -16.61 -7.03 12.79
CA HIS A 107 -16.89 -6.61 11.42
C HIS A 107 -16.12 -7.48 10.42
N PRO A 108 -16.53 -8.74 10.25
CA PRO A 108 -15.90 -9.61 9.28
C PRO A 108 -16.10 -9.08 7.87
N PRO A 109 -15.17 -9.37 6.95
CA PRO A 109 -15.39 -9.08 5.55
C PRO A 109 -16.67 -9.72 5.03
N MET A 110 -17.35 -9.05 4.11
CA MET A 110 -18.51 -9.64 3.43
C MET A 110 -18.11 -10.98 2.80
N PRO A 111 -18.90 -12.05 3.00
CA PRO A 111 -18.62 -13.35 2.40
C PRO A 111 -18.63 -13.26 0.87
N VAL A 112 -17.85 -14.11 0.23
CA VAL A 112 -17.92 -14.32 -1.22
C VAL A 112 -19.23 -14.98 -1.56
N ALA A 113 -19.93 -14.47 -2.58
CA ALA A 113 -21.14 -15.10 -3.15
C ALA A 113 -20.72 -15.80 -4.45
N PRO A 114 -20.42 -17.12 -4.43
CA PRO A 114 -19.88 -17.80 -5.58
C PRO A 114 -20.80 -17.74 -6.79
N GLY A 115 -20.22 -17.54 -7.97
CA GLY A 115 -20.92 -17.52 -9.25
C GLY A 115 -20.47 -16.43 -10.19
N ILE A 116 -20.90 -16.55 -11.43
CA ILE A 116 -20.62 -15.58 -12.49
C ILE A 116 -21.91 -14.84 -12.80
N HIS A 117 -21.86 -13.50 -12.66
CA HIS A 117 -23.03 -12.68 -13.00
C HIS A 117 -23.38 -12.82 -14.49
N PRO A 118 -24.66 -12.93 -14.88
CA PRO A 118 -25.07 -13.16 -16.27
C PRO A 118 -24.61 -12.10 -17.28
N SER A 119 -24.30 -10.89 -16.82
CA SER A 119 -23.78 -9.81 -17.66
C SER A 119 -22.25 -9.78 -17.74
N ALA A 120 -21.53 -10.68 -17.09
CA ALA A 120 -20.09 -10.78 -17.23
C ALA A 120 -19.71 -11.43 -18.56
N VAL A 121 -18.60 -10.98 -19.16
CA VAL A 121 -18.07 -11.55 -20.39
C VAL A 121 -16.87 -12.40 -20.06
N ILE A 122 -16.91 -13.68 -20.41
CA ILE A 122 -15.86 -14.66 -20.13
C ILE A 122 -15.19 -15.07 -21.42
N GLY A 123 -13.90 -14.82 -21.54
CA GLY A 123 -13.08 -15.18 -22.69
C GLY A 123 -12.86 -16.69 -22.83
N ALA A 124 -12.56 -17.12 -24.03
CA ALA A 124 -12.33 -18.52 -24.32
C ALA A 124 -11.17 -19.11 -23.49
N GLY A 125 -11.38 -20.28 -22.89
CA GLY A 125 -10.37 -20.96 -22.09
C GLY A 125 -10.04 -20.31 -20.73
N ALA A 126 -10.78 -19.30 -20.31
CA ALA A 126 -10.66 -18.76 -18.96
C ALA A 126 -11.01 -19.80 -17.91
N GLN A 127 -10.20 -19.91 -16.87
CA GLN A 127 -10.35 -20.87 -15.77
C GLN A 127 -10.80 -20.10 -14.52
N ILE A 128 -12.05 -20.30 -14.13
CA ILE A 128 -12.64 -19.62 -12.96
C ILE A 128 -12.99 -20.69 -11.94
N ASP A 129 -12.39 -20.60 -10.73
CA ASP A 129 -12.72 -21.53 -9.66
C ASP A 129 -14.22 -21.40 -9.30
N PRO A 130 -14.96 -22.52 -9.10
CA PRO A 130 -16.39 -22.49 -8.82
C PRO A 130 -16.76 -21.78 -7.51
N THR A 131 -15.79 -21.51 -6.63
CA THR A 131 -16.00 -20.73 -5.39
C THR A 131 -15.72 -19.24 -5.57
N ALA A 132 -15.28 -18.80 -6.74
CA ALA A 132 -15.06 -17.38 -7.05
C ALA A 132 -16.37 -16.64 -7.34
N GLU A 133 -16.36 -15.33 -7.14
CA GLU A 133 -17.46 -14.42 -7.44
C GLU A 133 -17.05 -13.47 -8.56
N ILE A 134 -17.78 -13.45 -9.68
CA ILE A 134 -17.58 -12.54 -10.80
C ILE A 134 -18.75 -11.59 -10.90
N GLY A 135 -18.50 -10.32 -10.62
CA GLY A 135 -19.50 -9.25 -10.58
C GLY A 135 -20.06 -8.83 -11.95
N PRO A 136 -21.12 -8.03 -11.95
CA PRO A 136 -21.78 -7.57 -13.18
C PRO A 136 -20.83 -6.76 -14.06
N LEU A 137 -20.97 -6.96 -15.37
CA LEU A 137 -20.22 -6.25 -16.42
C LEU A 137 -18.69 -6.42 -16.28
N ALA A 138 -18.23 -7.41 -15.54
CA ALA A 138 -16.80 -7.77 -15.53
C ALA A 138 -16.42 -8.46 -16.84
N VAL A 139 -15.21 -8.20 -17.32
CA VAL A 139 -14.63 -8.84 -18.50
C VAL A 139 -13.42 -9.65 -18.08
N ILE A 140 -13.46 -10.96 -18.32
CA ILE A 140 -12.35 -11.89 -18.05
C ILE A 140 -11.77 -12.32 -19.38
N GLY A 141 -10.50 -12.01 -19.63
CA GLY A 141 -9.81 -12.29 -20.88
C GLY A 141 -9.59 -13.78 -21.14
N ALA A 142 -9.30 -14.11 -22.39
CA ALA A 142 -9.05 -15.48 -22.80
C ALA A 142 -7.86 -16.08 -22.03
N GLY A 143 -8.01 -17.33 -21.56
CA GLY A 143 -6.96 -18.04 -20.82
C GLY A 143 -6.61 -17.46 -19.45
N ALA A 144 -7.35 -16.47 -18.94
CA ALA A 144 -7.13 -15.94 -17.60
C ALA A 144 -7.52 -16.99 -16.53
N ALA A 145 -6.83 -16.99 -15.38
CA ALA A 145 -7.08 -17.89 -14.28
C ALA A 145 -7.49 -17.12 -13.01
N ILE A 146 -8.61 -17.48 -12.41
CA ILE A 146 -9.15 -16.87 -11.19
C ILE A 146 -9.25 -17.94 -10.10
N GLY A 147 -8.52 -17.74 -9.01
CA GLY A 147 -8.41 -18.69 -7.89
C GLY A 147 -9.60 -18.71 -6.96
N LYS A 148 -9.53 -19.65 -6.01
CA LYS A 148 -10.59 -19.96 -5.04
C LYS A 148 -11.01 -18.74 -4.23
N ARG A 149 -12.33 -18.57 -4.03
CA ARG A 149 -12.93 -17.52 -3.19
C ARG A 149 -12.48 -16.10 -3.55
N THR A 150 -11.92 -15.91 -4.75
CA THR A 150 -11.54 -14.60 -5.26
C THR A 150 -12.79 -13.87 -5.75
N ARG A 151 -12.90 -12.60 -5.38
CA ARG A 151 -13.98 -11.72 -5.80
C ARG A 151 -13.49 -10.73 -6.84
N ILE A 152 -14.13 -10.76 -8.00
CA ILE A 152 -13.96 -9.76 -9.07
C ILE A 152 -15.17 -8.82 -9.04
N GLY A 153 -14.95 -7.56 -8.72
CA GLY A 153 -16.00 -6.54 -8.60
C GLY A 153 -16.64 -6.15 -9.94
N PRO A 154 -17.69 -5.34 -9.89
CA PRO A 154 -18.34 -4.83 -11.10
C PRO A 154 -17.39 -4.05 -12.01
N LEU A 155 -17.59 -4.16 -13.34
CA LEU A 155 -16.86 -3.37 -14.35
C LEU A 155 -15.32 -3.55 -14.29
N VAL A 156 -14.84 -4.63 -13.70
CA VAL A 156 -13.41 -4.99 -13.71
C VAL A 156 -13.05 -5.57 -15.08
N SER A 157 -11.88 -5.20 -15.59
CA SER A 157 -11.31 -5.77 -16.82
C SER A 157 -10.04 -6.56 -16.49
N ILE A 158 -10.07 -7.87 -16.72
CA ILE A 158 -8.93 -8.77 -16.60
C ILE A 158 -8.46 -9.14 -18.00
N GLY A 159 -7.20 -8.88 -18.32
CA GLY A 159 -6.60 -9.20 -19.61
C GLY A 159 -6.40 -10.69 -19.85
N ALA A 160 -6.09 -11.06 -21.09
CA ALA A 160 -5.78 -12.44 -21.43
C ALA A 160 -4.57 -12.97 -20.62
N HIS A 161 -4.65 -14.24 -20.22
CA HIS A 161 -3.59 -14.97 -19.51
C HIS A 161 -3.17 -14.35 -18.15
N VAL A 162 -3.93 -13.43 -17.59
CA VAL A 162 -3.72 -12.93 -16.22
C VAL A 162 -4.03 -14.04 -15.24
N GLU A 163 -3.17 -14.21 -14.24
CA GLU A 163 -3.34 -15.19 -13.18
C GLU A 163 -3.62 -14.47 -11.85
N ILE A 164 -4.69 -14.86 -11.15
CA ILE A 164 -5.07 -14.32 -9.84
C ILE A 164 -5.27 -15.48 -8.86
N GLY A 165 -4.56 -15.45 -7.76
CA GLY A 165 -4.60 -16.45 -6.70
C GLY A 165 -5.91 -16.52 -5.93
N ALA A 166 -5.89 -17.21 -4.81
CA ALA A 166 -7.05 -17.42 -3.94
C ALA A 166 -7.30 -16.24 -2.98
N ASP A 167 -8.55 -16.10 -2.54
CA ASP A 167 -8.97 -15.12 -1.51
C ASP A 167 -8.70 -13.66 -1.86
N CYS A 168 -8.50 -13.35 -3.15
CA CYS A 168 -8.25 -12.00 -3.62
C CYS A 168 -9.54 -11.17 -3.72
N ARG A 169 -9.40 -9.86 -3.68
CA ARG A 169 -10.49 -8.90 -3.88
C ARG A 169 -10.07 -7.86 -4.90
N ILE A 170 -10.76 -7.81 -6.02
CA ILE A 170 -10.52 -6.84 -7.08
C ILE A 170 -11.69 -5.87 -7.10
N GLY A 171 -11.44 -4.63 -6.72
CA GLY A 171 -12.42 -3.55 -6.63
C GLY A 171 -12.94 -3.11 -8.00
N SER A 172 -14.13 -2.51 -8.00
CA SER A 172 -14.81 -2.06 -9.22
C SER A 172 -13.92 -1.18 -10.09
N HIS A 173 -14.09 -1.28 -11.42
CA HIS A 173 -13.36 -0.48 -12.41
C HIS A 173 -11.83 -0.68 -12.43
N ALA A 174 -11.28 -1.64 -11.71
CA ALA A 174 -9.86 -1.98 -11.86
C ALA A 174 -9.60 -2.59 -13.25
N SER A 175 -8.42 -2.32 -13.82
CA SER A 175 -7.95 -3.02 -15.03
C SER A 175 -6.60 -3.68 -14.75
N ILE A 176 -6.49 -4.96 -15.14
CA ILE A 176 -5.31 -5.79 -14.87
C ILE A 176 -4.93 -6.51 -16.15
N THR A 177 -3.72 -6.30 -16.62
CA THR A 177 -3.17 -6.95 -17.83
C THR A 177 -1.73 -7.37 -17.59
N HIS A 178 -1.21 -8.37 -18.28
CA HIS A 178 0.20 -8.80 -18.20
C HIS A 178 0.67 -8.94 -16.73
N THR A 179 -0.11 -9.65 -15.91
CA THR A 179 0.12 -9.67 -14.45
C THR A 179 -0.10 -11.06 -13.88
N GLN A 180 0.75 -11.45 -12.92
CA GLN A 180 0.57 -12.58 -12.02
C GLN A 180 0.35 -12.07 -10.60
N ILE A 181 -0.70 -12.55 -9.93
CA ILE A 181 -1.13 -12.11 -8.60
C ILE A 181 -1.21 -13.33 -7.68
N GLY A 182 -0.55 -13.26 -6.54
CA GLY A 182 -0.60 -14.26 -5.47
C GLY A 182 -1.94 -14.31 -4.73
N ASP A 183 -1.93 -14.88 -3.54
CA ASP A 183 -3.11 -15.07 -2.71
C ASP A 183 -3.39 -13.87 -1.80
N ARG A 184 -4.66 -13.68 -1.39
CA ARG A 184 -5.10 -12.68 -0.41
C ARG A 184 -4.74 -11.23 -0.77
N VAL A 185 -4.60 -10.96 -2.07
CA VAL A 185 -4.32 -9.62 -2.58
C VAL A 185 -5.59 -8.80 -2.65
N TYR A 186 -5.52 -7.54 -2.20
CA TYR A 186 -6.62 -6.60 -2.32
C TYR A 186 -6.26 -5.44 -3.26
N ILE A 187 -6.90 -5.38 -4.40
CA ILE A 187 -6.80 -4.27 -5.36
C ILE A 187 -8.05 -3.42 -5.25
N TYR A 188 -7.88 -2.16 -4.86
CA TYR A 188 -8.98 -1.23 -4.68
C TYR A 188 -9.51 -0.70 -6.02
N SER A 189 -10.66 -0.04 -5.94
CA SER A 189 -11.39 0.43 -7.14
C SER A 189 -10.56 1.37 -7.98
N GLY A 190 -10.64 1.21 -9.29
CA GLY A 190 -9.99 2.08 -10.26
C GLY A 190 -8.49 1.88 -10.44
N ALA A 191 -7.84 0.96 -9.73
CA ALA A 191 -6.42 0.69 -9.93
C ALA A 191 -6.13 0.19 -11.35
N ARG A 192 -4.96 0.54 -11.90
CA ARG A 192 -4.49 0.17 -13.24
C ARG A 192 -3.18 -0.60 -13.13
N ILE A 193 -3.14 -1.84 -13.59
CA ILE A 193 -2.00 -2.72 -13.40
C ILE A 193 -1.63 -3.37 -14.73
N GLY A 194 -0.33 -3.33 -15.07
CA GLY A 194 0.24 -4.01 -16.22
C GLY A 194 0.16 -3.25 -17.54
N GLN A 195 -0.21 -1.95 -17.55
CA GLN A 195 -0.04 -1.11 -18.73
C GLN A 195 1.44 -0.89 -19.07
N GLU A 196 1.72 -0.40 -20.28
CA GLU A 196 3.07 -0.07 -20.70
C GLU A 196 3.69 1.02 -19.83
N GLY A 197 4.96 0.82 -19.48
CA GLY A 197 5.76 1.84 -18.82
C GLY A 197 6.10 3.00 -19.76
N PHE A 198 6.50 4.13 -19.19
CA PHE A 198 6.90 5.33 -19.89
C PHE A 198 8.35 5.19 -20.42
N GLY A 199 8.48 4.43 -21.51
CA GLY A 199 9.76 4.10 -22.14
C GLY A 199 9.85 4.55 -23.59
N PHE A 200 10.81 5.44 -23.91
CA PHE A 200 11.06 5.91 -25.28
C PHE A 200 12.51 6.35 -25.47
N ALA A 201 13.00 6.27 -26.71
CA ALA A 201 14.27 6.84 -27.11
C ALA A 201 14.04 8.25 -27.70
N ILE A 202 14.91 9.18 -27.38
CA ILE A 202 14.90 10.51 -27.98
C ILE A 202 15.73 10.45 -29.28
N THR A 203 15.12 10.81 -30.40
CA THR A 203 15.76 10.82 -31.72
C THR A 203 15.71 12.23 -32.32
N ALA A 204 16.39 12.45 -33.42
CA ALA A 204 16.33 13.74 -34.13
C ALA A 204 14.93 14.09 -34.64
N ASP A 205 14.10 13.06 -34.91
CA ASP A 205 12.75 13.19 -35.44
C ASP A 205 11.64 13.13 -34.37
N GLY A 206 12.03 13.01 -33.07
CA GLY A 206 11.09 12.93 -31.96
C GLY A 206 11.29 11.71 -31.06
N PHE A 207 10.22 11.17 -30.49
CA PHE A 207 10.27 10.06 -29.57
C PHE A 207 9.94 8.73 -30.26
N LEU A 208 10.80 7.73 -30.07
CA LEU A 208 10.57 6.36 -30.49
C LEU A 208 10.20 5.51 -29.28
N THR A 209 8.98 4.96 -29.25
CA THR A 209 8.50 4.12 -28.13
C THR A 209 9.31 2.85 -28.03
N VAL A 210 9.72 2.49 -26.82
CA VAL A 210 10.38 1.23 -26.50
C VAL A 210 9.33 0.22 -26.05
N PRO A 211 9.18 -0.95 -26.71
CA PRO A 211 8.25 -1.99 -26.28
C PRO A 211 8.52 -2.44 -24.84
N GLN A 212 7.45 -2.62 -24.08
CA GLN A 212 7.51 -3.06 -22.68
C GLN A 212 7.13 -4.55 -22.64
N LEU A 213 8.12 -5.43 -22.46
CA LEU A 213 8.00 -6.88 -22.65
C LEU A 213 7.94 -7.68 -21.35
N GLY A 214 8.16 -7.04 -20.19
CA GLY A 214 8.00 -7.64 -18.88
C GLY A 214 6.53 -7.68 -18.44
N ILE A 215 6.30 -8.27 -17.30
CA ILE A 215 5.00 -8.35 -16.62
C ILE A 215 5.03 -7.62 -15.28
N VAL A 216 3.89 -7.61 -14.57
CA VAL A 216 3.81 -7.25 -13.15
C VAL A 216 3.65 -8.54 -12.33
N VAL A 217 4.45 -8.69 -11.28
CA VAL A 217 4.35 -9.79 -10.32
C VAL A 217 3.96 -9.21 -8.96
N ILE A 218 2.82 -9.63 -8.43
CA ILE A 218 2.30 -9.20 -7.13
C ILE A 218 2.25 -10.42 -6.22
N HIS A 219 3.02 -10.40 -5.14
CA HIS A 219 3.04 -11.50 -4.18
C HIS A 219 1.85 -11.46 -3.22
N ASP A 220 1.80 -12.43 -2.30
CA ASP A 220 0.71 -12.61 -1.35
C ASP A 220 0.50 -11.43 -0.41
N ASP A 221 -0.73 -11.26 0.09
CA ASP A 221 -1.10 -10.30 1.13
C ASP A 221 -0.82 -8.83 0.79
N VAL A 222 -0.68 -8.48 -0.50
CA VAL A 222 -0.48 -7.09 -0.96
C VAL A 222 -1.80 -6.33 -1.02
N GLU A 223 -1.79 -5.05 -0.65
CA GLU A 223 -2.89 -4.13 -0.91
C GLU A 223 -2.45 -2.99 -1.82
N ILE A 224 -3.26 -2.71 -2.87
CA ILE A 224 -3.03 -1.63 -3.84
C ILE A 224 -4.23 -0.70 -3.83
N GLY A 225 -4.02 0.53 -3.36
CA GLY A 225 -5.02 1.56 -3.17
C GLY A 225 -5.72 2.04 -4.44
N ALA A 226 -6.81 2.74 -4.25
CA ALA A 226 -7.67 3.21 -5.34
C ALA A 226 -6.92 4.13 -6.31
N ASN A 227 -7.15 3.92 -7.61
CA ASN A 227 -6.53 4.67 -8.70
C ASN A 227 -4.99 4.67 -8.70
N SER A 228 -4.36 3.76 -7.99
CA SER A 228 -2.91 3.54 -8.11
C SER A 228 -2.59 2.85 -9.42
N THR A 229 -1.41 3.12 -9.96
CA THR A 229 -0.96 2.61 -11.25
C THR A 229 0.35 1.86 -11.10
N VAL A 230 0.44 0.69 -11.73
CA VAL A 230 1.63 -0.18 -11.73
C VAL A 230 1.96 -0.56 -13.16
N ASP A 231 3.05 -0.02 -13.68
CA ASP A 231 3.48 -0.30 -15.05
C ASP A 231 4.20 -1.64 -15.13
N ARG A 232 4.03 -2.36 -16.24
CA ARG A 232 4.82 -3.56 -16.51
C ARG A 232 6.26 -3.18 -16.87
N GLY A 233 7.17 -4.10 -16.64
CA GLY A 233 8.58 -3.87 -16.91
C GLY A 233 8.93 -3.77 -18.38
N ALA A 234 10.07 -3.14 -18.68
CA ALA A 234 10.57 -3.03 -20.04
C ALA A 234 11.20 -4.36 -20.53
N MET A 235 12.26 -4.80 -19.87
CA MET A 235 12.98 -6.07 -20.15
C MET A 235 12.96 -7.01 -18.94
N THR A 236 12.70 -6.48 -17.77
CA THR A 236 12.55 -7.20 -16.50
C THR A 236 11.18 -6.90 -15.92
N ASP A 237 10.68 -7.74 -15.05
CA ASP A 237 9.36 -7.56 -14.46
C ASP A 237 9.34 -6.43 -13.42
N THR A 238 8.17 -5.83 -13.22
CA THR A 238 7.86 -4.99 -12.05
C THR A 238 7.35 -5.91 -10.95
N GLU A 239 7.94 -5.82 -9.75
CA GLU A 239 7.69 -6.78 -8.68
C GLU A 239 7.26 -6.07 -7.39
N ILE A 240 6.20 -6.59 -6.71
CA ILE A 240 5.69 -6.10 -5.44
C ILE A 240 5.70 -7.24 -4.43
N GLY A 241 6.59 -7.15 -3.42
CA GLY A 241 6.81 -8.16 -2.40
C GLY A 241 5.64 -8.31 -1.42
N ALA A 242 5.54 -9.51 -0.87
CA ALA A 242 4.44 -9.92 0.01
C ALA A 242 4.21 -8.99 1.20
N GLY A 243 2.96 -8.78 1.58
CA GLY A 243 2.56 -7.98 2.73
C GLY A 243 2.69 -6.46 2.54
N THR A 244 3.09 -5.99 1.36
CA THR A 244 3.25 -4.56 1.06
C THR A 244 1.90 -3.86 0.96
N ARG A 245 1.84 -2.64 1.50
CA ARG A 245 0.67 -1.76 1.50
C ARG A 245 0.94 -0.53 0.65
N ILE A 246 0.16 -0.34 -0.38
CA ILE A 246 0.23 0.78 -1.31
C ILE A 246 -1.08 1.55 -1.19
N ASP A 247 -0.99 2.81 -0.81
CA ASP A 247 -2.15 3.69 -0.65
C ASP A 247 -2.64 4.22 -2.01
N ASN A 248 -3.62 5.10 -1.99
CA ASN A 248 -4.28 5.62 -3.18
C ASN A 248 -3.37 6.53 -4.03
N LEU A 249 -3.60 6.54 -5.35
CA LEU A 249 -2.93 7.44 -6.29
C LEU A 249 -1.39 7.28 -6.32
N VAL A 250 -0.86 6.11 -5.98
CA VAL A 250 0.56 5.82 -6.06
C VAL A 250 0.92 5.41 -7.49
N GLN A 251 2.07 5.91 -8.00
CA GLN A 251 2.64 5.48 -9.27
C GLN A 251 3.85 4.58 -9.04
N ILE A 252 3.81 3.37 -9.58
CA ILE A 252 4.95 2.44 -9.65
C ILE A 252 5.31 2.25 -11.12
N ALA A 253 6.48 2.77 -11.51
CA ALA A 253 6.93 2.70 -12.89
C ALA A 253 7.56 1.34 -13.24
N HIS A 254 7.86 1.17 -14.53
CA HIS A 254 8.39 -0.07 -15.11
C HIS A 254 9.67 -0.56 -14.45
N GLY A 255 9.79 -1.87 -14.24
CA GLY A 255 10.99 -2.51 -13.71
C GLY A 255 11.31 -2.15 -12.26
N VAL A 256 10.39 -1.52 -11.53
CA VAL A 256 10.53 -1.25 -10.10
C VAL A 256 10.42 -2.55 -9.32
N ARG A 257 11.26 -2.68 -8.28
CA ARG A 257 11.18 -3.78 -7.32
C ARG A 257 10.87 -3.24 -5.93
N ILE A 258 9.75 -3.66 -5.37
CA ILE A 258 9.35 -3.33 -4.00
C ILE A 258 9.46 -4.61 -3.17
N GLY A 259 10.20 -4.53 -2.07
CA GLY A 259 10.39 -5.61 -1.12
C GLY A 259 9.12 -5.93 -0.32
N ARG A 260 9.28 -6.81 0.68
CA ARG A 260 8.18 -7.26 1.54
C ARG A 260 7.84 -6.24 2.61
N CYS A 261 6.56 -6.19 3.00
CA CYS A 261 6.07 -5.38 4.12
C CYS A 261 6.48 -3.90 4.03
N CYS A 262 6.58 -3.37 2.82
CA CYS A 262 6.75 -1.93 2.60
C CYS A 262 5.41 -1.20 2.75
N ALA A 263 5.47 0.10 3.09
CA ALA A 263 4.29 0.95 3.06
C ALA A 263 4.57 2.22 2.24
N LEU A 264 3.76 2.43 1.20
CA LEU A 264 3.82 3.60 0.32
C LEU A 264 2.54 4.41 0.53
N ALA A 265 2.66 5.57 1.15
CA ALA A 265 1.52 6.43 1.39
C ALA A 265 1.06 7.15 0.12
N ALA A 266 -0.13 7.72 0.17
CA ALA A 266 -0.83 8.28 -0.99
C ALA A 266 0.01 9.24 -1.83
N GLN A 267 -0.15 9.13 -3.16
CA GLN A 267 0.53 9.97 -4.15
C GLN A 267 2.06 9.81 -4.18
N ALA A 268 2.64 8.79 -3.55
CA ALA A 268 4.06 8.49 -3.76
C ALA A 268 4.32 8.07 -5.21
N GLY A 269 5.48 8.44 -5.74
CA GLY A 269 5.90 8.12 -7.11
C GLY A 269 7.26 7.44 -7.14
N ILE A 270 7.34 6.23 -7.71
CA ILE A 270 8.58 5.46 -7.84
C ILE A 270 8.93 5.38 -9.31
N SER A 271 10.02 6.02 -9.71
CA SER A 271 10.48 6.02 -11.09
C SER A 271 11.10 4.69 -11.51
N GLY A 272 11.22 4.48 -12.82
CA GLY A 272 11.62 3.21 -13.42
C GLY A 272 12.92 2.62 -12.87
N SER A 273 12.95 1.30 -12.74
CA SER A 273 14.09 0.49 -12.29
C SER A 273 14.61 0.82 -10.88
N ALA A 274 13.86 1.57 -10.07
CA ALA A 274 14.21 1.79 -8.67
C ALA A 274 13.92 0.53 -7.82
N THR A 275 14.67 0.36 -6.74
CA THR A 275 14.50 -0.73 -5.79
C THR A 275 14.17 -0.18 -4.40
N ILE A 276 13.04 -0.57 -3.85
CA ILE A 276 12.62 -0.29 -2.48
C ILE A 276 12.75 -1.59 -1.70
N GLU A 277 13.67 -1.65 -0.75
CA GLU A 277 13.90 -2.88 0.02
C GLU A 277 12.88 -3.09 1.13
N ASP A 278 12.87 -4.31 1.70
CA ASP A 278 11.92 -4.76 2.73
C ASP A 278 11.72 -3.75 3.86
N PHE A 279 10.49 -3.64 4.36
CA PHE A 279 10.12 -2.84 5.52
C PHE A 279 10.33 -1.33 5.37
N SER A 280 10.54 -0.82 4.17
CA SER A 280 10.71 0.60 3.92
C SER A 280 9.38 1.33 3.94
N LEU A 281 9.39 2.57 4.45
CA LEU A 281 8.21 3.41 4.60
C LEU A 281 8.39 4.71 3.79
N LEU A 282 7.49 4.95 2.84
CA LEU A 282 7.49 6.17 2.02
C LEU A 282 6.26 7.01 2.38
N GLY A 283 6.51 8.23 2.87
CA GLY A 283 5.48 9.21 3.20
C GLY A 283 4.72 9.70 1.97
N GLY A 284 3.55 10.29 2.20
CA GLY A 284 2.70 10.80 1.11
C GLY A 284 3.43 11.79 0.21
N GLN A 285 3.21 11.68 -1.10
CA GLN A 285 3.84 12.52 -2.11
C GLN A 285 5.38 12.41 -2.18
N ALA A 286 5.98 11.40 -1.57
CA ALA A 286 7.41 11.14 -1.74
C ALA A 286 7.69 10.67 -3.17
N GLY A 287 8.75 11.21 -3.78
CA GLY A 287 9.22 10.83 -5.11
C GLY A 287 10.59 10.17 -5.06
N VAL A 288 10.78 9.05 -5.76
CA VAL A 288 12.07 8.36 -5.88
C VAL A 288 12.50 8.38 -7.34
N ALA A 289 13.69 8.94 -7.61
CA ALA A 289 14.25 8.99 -8.95
C ALA A 289 14.60 7.57 -9.46
N GLY A 290 14.73 7.44 -10.78
CA GLY A 290 14.99 6.15 -11.43
C GLY A 290 16.33 5.54 -11.05
N HIS A 291 16.40 4.20 -11.09
CA HIS A 291 17.60 3.40 -10.83
C HIS A 291 18.21 3.53 -9.43
N LEU A 292 17.49 4.13 -8.49
CA LEU A 292 17.95 4.29 -7.10
C LEU A 292 17.56 3.11 -6.23
N ARG A 293 18.30 2.96 -5.13
CA ARG A 293 18.05 1.97 -4.08
C ARG A 293 17.66 2.66 -2.78
N VAL A 294 16.49 2.33 -2.27
CA VAL A 294 16.05 2.69 -0.92
C VAL A 294 16.24 1.46 -0.03
N GLY A 295 17.21 1.53 0.88
CA GLY A 295 17.65 0.37 1.67
C GLY A 295 16.60 -0.09 2.68
N ARG A 296 16.75 -1.33 3.14
CA ARG A 296 15.85 -2.02 4.05
C ARG A 296 15.50 -1.18 5.28
N GLY A 297 14.20 -1.07 5.59
CA GLY A 297 13.73 -0.36 6.77
C GLY A 297 13.93 1.17 6.72
N ALA A 298 14.31 1.72 5.56
CA ALA A 298 14.43 3.16 5.40
C ALA A 298 13.07 3.87 5.52
N LYS A 299 13.08 5.10 6.01
CA LYS A 299 11.90 5.94 6.15
C LYS A 299 12.08 7.24 5.38
N ILE A 300 11.21 7.48 4.44
CA ILE A 300 11.20 8.71 3.64
C ILE A 300 10.01 9.55 4.10
N ALA A 301 10.27 10.76 4.58
CA ALA A 301 9.22 11.68 5.01
C ALA A 301 8.33 12.12 3.84
N ALA A 302 7.13 12.59 4.15
CA ALA A 302 6.20 13.11 3.14
C ALA A 302 6.82 14.24 2.30
N GLN A 303 6.44 14.31 1.02
CA GLN A 303 6.89 15.33 0.05
C GLN A 303 8.41 15.37 -0.18
N SER A 304 9.13 14.31 0.12
CA SER A 304 10.59 14.25 -0.09
C SER A 304 10.92 13.76 -1.49
N GLY A 305 11.92 14.39 -2.12
CA GLY A 305 12.52 13.92 -3.37
C GLY A 305 13.81 13.16 -3.12
N VAL A 306 13.80 11.85 -3.37
CA VAL A 306 14.99 10.99 -3.25
C VAL A 306 15.75 11.02 -4.55
N MET A 307 16.96 11.61 -4.54
CA MET A 307 17.83 11.83 -5.71
C MET A 307 19.15 11.05 -5.63
N ALA A 308 19.34 10.25 -4.57
CA ALA A 308 20.50 9.38 -4.37
C ALA A 308 20.08 8.17 -3.54
N ASP A 309 20.91 7.12 -3.54
CA ASP A 309 20.65 5.91 -2.75
C ASP A 309 20.48 6.22 -1.27
N VAL A 310 19.54 5.54 -0.63
CA VAL A 310 19.28 5.67 0.80
C VAL A 310 19.79 4.40 1.50
N PRO A 311 20.67 4.52 2.51
CA PRO A 311 21.16 3.35 3.24
C PRO A 311 20.03 2.67 4.05
N ALA A 312 20.26 1.40 4.40
CA ALA A 312 19.34 0.65 5.25
C ALA A 312 19.11 1.36 6.60
N GLY A 313 17.84 1.45 7.03
CA GLY A 313 17.43 2.15 8.25
C GLY A 313 17.56 3.67 8.19
N GLY A 314 17.94 4.25 7.04
CA GLY A 314 18.08 5.70 6.89
C GLY A 314 16.73 6.42 7.02
N GLU A 315 16.71 7.56 7.70
CA GLU A 315 15.55 8.45 7.79
C GLU A 315 15.82 9.74 7.02
N PHE A 316 15.09 9.98 5.93
CA PHE A 316 15.31 11.08 5.01
C PHE A 316 14.05 11.94 4.87
N GLY A 317 14.25 13.26 4.72
CA GLY A 317 13.15 14.21 4.57
C GLY A 317 13.56 15.49 3.89
N GLY A 318 12.66 16.12 3.15
CA GLY A 318 12.90 17.36 2.40
C GLY A 318 11.94 18.51 2.69
N THR A 319 10.96 18.33 3.57
CA THR A 319 10.00 19.34 4.03
C THR A 319 9.84 19.21 5.55
N PRO A 320 9.47 20.22 6.33
CA PRO A 320 8.08 20.50 6.64
C PRO A 320 7.61 21.86 6.08
N ALA A 321 6.29 22.03 6.00
CA ALA A 321 5.69 23.35 5.80
C ALA A 321 6.00 24.25 7.00
N GLN A 322 6.38 25.49 6.70
CA GLN A 322 6.74 26.50 7.68
C GLN A 322 5.88 27.76 7.46
N PRO A 323 5.74 28.67 8.45
CA PRO A 323 5.16 29.98 8.21
C PRO A 323 5.85 30.67 7.03
N ILE A 324 5.08 31.19 6.08
CA ILE A 324 5.61 31.72 4.80
C ILE A 324 6.69 32.81 5.01
N ARG A 325 6.57 33.60 6.09
CA ARG A 325 7.57 34.61 6.45
C ARG A 325 8.91 34.00 6.84
N ASP A 326 8.92 32.83 7.46
CA ASP A 326 10.12 32.12 7.88
C ASP A 326 10.82 31.51 6.67
N ILE A 327 10.08 30.91 5.74
CA ILE A 327 10.61 30.44 4.46
C ILE A 327 11.30 31.58 3.70
N PHE A 328 10.65 32.74 3.56
CA PHE A 328 11.26 33.87 2.87
C PHE A 328 12.53 34.40 3.58
N ARG A 329 12.53 34.34 4.92
CA ARG A 329 13.72 34.74 5.72
C ARG A 329 14.88 33.78 5.50
N GLU A 330 14.61 32.48 5.51
CA GLU A 330 15.60 31.42 5.24
C GLU A 330 16.16 31.52 3.82
N ILE A 331 15.30 31.68 2.82
CA ILE A 331 15.71 31.87 1.42
C ILE A 331 16.57 33.15 1.26
N ALA A 332 16.16 34.24 1.90
CA ALA A 332 16.92 35.49 1.85
C ALA A 332 18.31 35.36 2.50
N TRP A 333 18.38 34.66 3.63
CA TRP A 333 19.63 34.36 4.33
C TRP A 333 20.55 33.48 3.48
N LEU A 334 20.03 32.39 2.90
CA LEU A 334 20.80 31.53 1.98
C LEU A 334 21.36 32.31 0.78
N ARG A 335 20.50 33.11 0.13
CA ARG A 335 20.94 33.93 -1.02
C ARG A 335 22.04 34.96 -0.63
N LYS A 336 21.94 35.58 0.55
CA LYS A 336 22.96 36.49 1.06
C LYS A 336 24.28 35.76 1.32
N THR A 337 24.24 34.61 1.95
CA THR A 337 25.41 33.76 2.24
C THR A 337 26.10 33.29 0.96
N MET A 338 25.32 32.81 -0.03
CA MET A 338 25.86 32.38 -1.33
C MET A 338 26.50 33.53 -2.12
N ARG A 339 25.96 34.75 -2.03
CA ARG A 339 26.60 35.95 -2.69
C ARG A 339 27.88 36.36 -2.00
N GLY A 340 28.00 36.13 -0.69
CA GLY A 340 29.22 36.42 0.08
C GLY A 340 30.36 35.42 -0.17
N GLN A 341 30.07 34.23 -0.63
CA GLN A 341 31.05 33.25 -1.08
C GLN A 341 31.38 33.54 -2.55
N LYS A 342 32.59 34.03 -2.84
CA LYS A 342 33.09 34.18 -4.22
C LYS A 342 32.89 32.84 -4.94
N ARG A 343 32.06 32.84 -5.98
CA ARG A 343 31.83 31.66 -6.84
C ARG A 343 33.20 31.17 -7.34
N LYS A 344 33.66 30.02 -6.91
CA LYS A 344 34.57 29.24 -7.74
C LYS A 344 33.76 28.85 -9.00
N PRO A 345 34.31 29.07 -10.22
CA PRO A 345 33.63 28.67 -11.42
C PRO A 345 33.35 27.13 -11.30
N VAL A 346 32.10 26.76 -11.40
CA VAL A 346 31.74 25.35 -11.60
C VAL A 346 32.29 24.97 -12.94
N GLY A 347 33.33 24.11 -12.94
CA GLY A 347 33.99 23.65 -14.16
C GLY A 347 32.98 23.05 -15.12
N GLN A 348 33.17 23.25 -16.40
CA GLN A 348 32.37 22.73 -17.51
C GLN A 348 32.40 21.19 -17.63
N ASP A 349 32.95 20.49 -16.65
CA ASP A 349 33.20 19.03 -16.70
C ASP A 349 31.98 18.17 -16.30
N ALA A 350 30.87 18.79 -15.88
CA ALA A 350 29.70 18.04 -15.43
C ALA A 350 28.66 17.73 -16.52
N VAL A 351 28.86 18.20 -17.75
CA VAL A 351 27.89 17.96 -18.85
C VAL A 351 28.33 16.88 -19.83
N SER A 352 29.55 16.33 -19.71
CA SER A 352 30.08 15.33 -20.67
C SER A 352 30.01 13.89 -20.20
N GLN A 353 29.46 13.55 -19.03
CA GLN A 353 29.36 12.17 -18.53
C GLN A 353 27.96 11.53 -18.62
N GLY A 354 27.00 12.22 -19.22
CA GLY A 354 25.63 11.70 -19.37
C GLY A 354 25.33 10.94 -20.68
N SER A 355 26.29 10.83 -21.60
CA SER A 355 26.01 10.22 -22.93
C SER A 355 26.99 9.14 -23.41
N ALA A 356 27.82 8.57 -22.53
CA ALA A 356 28.79 7.55 -22.92
C ALA A 356 28.60 6.23 -22.16
N GLY A 357 27.42 5.64 -22.28
CA GLY A 357 27.10 4.38 -21.60
C GLY A 357 26.28 3.37 -22.42
N GLN A 358 26.24 3.51 -23.75
CA GLN A 358 25.67 2.45 -24.61
C GLN A 358 26.34 2.48 -26.00
N ASN A 359 27.58 1.98 -26.13
CA ASN A 359 28.12 1.45 -27.36
C ASN A 359 29.51 0.83 -27.11
N SER A 360 29.55 -0.38 -26.56
CA SER A 360 30.72 -1.24 -26.63
C SER A 360 30.31 -2.71 -26.63
N ALA A 361 29.64 -3.12 -27.70
CA ALA A 361 29.56 -4.53 -28.06
C ALA A 361 29.57 -4.60 -29.61
N GLY A 362 30.71 -4.87 -30.19
CA GLY A 362 30.75 -5.20 -31.61
C GLY A 362 31.92 -4.60 -32.40
N LYS A 363 33.15 -4.92 -32.02
CA LYS A 363 34.27 -4.89 -32.96
C LYS A 363 35.46 -5.69 -32.39
N GLU A 364 35.37 -6.99 -32.47
CA GLU A 364 36.53 -7.87 -32.55
C GLU A 364 36.11 -9.11 -33.35
N ALA A 365 36.50 -9.17 -34.60
CA ALA A 365 36.83 -10.39 -35.34
C ALA A 365 37.13 -9.99 -36.78
N GLY A 366 38.36 -10.14 -37.17
CA GLY A 366 38.69 -10.12 -38.60
C GLY A 366 40.06 -9.52 -38.94
N LYS A 367 41.11 -10.07 -38.37
CA LYS A 367 42.43 -10.08 -39.00
C LYS A 367 43.10 -11.42 -38.66
N GLU A 368 43.08 -12.33 -39.61
CA GLU A 368 44.19 -13.27 -39.83
C GLU A 368 43.99 -13.92 -41.22
N THR A 369 44.85 -13.58 -42.09
CA THR A 369 45.75 -14.34 -42.93
C THR A 369 45.14 -15.48 -43.79
N GLY A 370 45.39 -15.34 -45.09
CA GLY A 370 45.36 -16.35 -46.11
C GLY A 370 45.21 -15.74 -47.47
#